data_adb37fc0e769e68852f5625aae210ea3
#
_entry.id   adb37fc0e769e68852f5625aae210ea3
#
_cell.length_a   1.000
_cell.length_b   1.000
_cell.length_c   1.000
_cell.angle_alpha   90.00
_cell.angle_beta   90.00
_cell.angle_gamma   90.00
#
_symmetry.space_group_name_H-M   'P 1'
#
loop_
_entity.id
_entity.type
_entity.pdbx_description
1 polymer ?
#
loop_
_entity_poly.entity_id
_entity_poly.type
_entity_poly.pdbx_seq_one_letter_code
_entity_poly.pdbx_strand_id
1 'polypeptide(L)'
;MKRKFTSTQSFIAVALTLILTGAILPIAVANADEEKLPRKVLTGWMPYYSVKNSMDAILANKDLMSEVSPFWYSLTSATGIKDQYASAKLTIPMKTQLDLLRANGLKIIPAITDGTKKLVLAGLLAKPSTRSQVVNTITKLVLTNNYDGIDLDFEGFAFSDGTSSWAKTSPNWVLFIKELSELLHANGKILSMTTPVVFDPVTKRKGSYWVYNWPETAPYIDRLRIMTYDYSISKPGPIGPLEWTEATVAYAATLMSPSKIWLGVPGYGRDWITKVTGKCPSTYANLIKTTAKAAVVPANKGIGLASTYGATPTYSEKMGEITFTYQKTYNEGTASCTATRVVWYQNSRAYLARMELVAKYKLAGLTQWTLGQEDAETMPALREYAKSISPDVIIASLASNKSENSYADKSRISALFTLSDKRPAAGLPISIEARGEDEVEWKKIGEATTSVTGVAEWDLILGRNMRLRASSPGSWERLSATSNEMLISVKPLLEIDAPTVAKAGVQFPISVKAVPNEGIFNLEEFVKGKWTQIDQVTLGVPTESVLFNTTSTARGFHKYRIITAPSTRLLGKVSEEFTVLIR
;
A
#
# COMPACT_ATOMS: atom_id res chain seq x y z
N MET A 1 66.26 40.86 -11.60
CA MET A 1 66.92 41.37 -10.41
C MET A 1 66.52 40.49 -9.23
N LYS A 2 67.35 39.51 -8.84
CA LYS A 2 68.37 39.45 -7.75
C LYS A 2 67.83 40.13 -6.47
N ARG A 3 67.59 39.41 -5.38
CA ARG A 3 68.45 38.85 -4.32
C ARG A 3 67.54 38.20 -3.27
N LYS A 4 67.68 36.99 -2.82
CA LYS A 4 68.65 36.27 -1.95
C LYS A 4 68.55 36.61 -0.43
N PHE A 5 68.38 35.51 0.36
CA PHE A 5 68.88 35.11 1.69
C PHE A 5 68.25 35.78 2.92
N THR A 6 68.00 35.10 4.02
CA THR A 6 68.71 34.04 4.77
C THR A 6 67.84 33.38 5.85
N SER A 7 68.22 32.20 6.24
CA SER A 7 67.77 31.31 7.31
C SER A 7 67.88 31.85 8.74
N THR A 8 67.05 31.35 9.66
CA THR A 8 67.54 30.94 10.99
C THR A 8 66.61 29.85 11.58
N GLN A 9 67.23 28.76 12.00
CA GLN A 9 66.65 27.65 12.74
C GLN A 9 66.48 28.03 14.21
N SER A 10 65.42 27.54 14.83
CA SER A 10 65.37 27.30 16.28
C SER A 10 64.44 26.13 16.59
N PHE A 11 65.00 25.14 17.21
CA PHE A 11 64.32 23.95 17.78
C PHE A 11 63.58 24.33 19.04
N ILE A 12 62.33 23.93 19.21
CA ILE A 12 61.71 23.66 20.50
C ILE A 12 60.76 22.48 20.39
N ALA A 13 60.79 21.67 21.43
CA ALA A 13 60.29 20.31 21.56
C ALA A 13 58.79 20.13 21.44
N VAL A 14 58.45 18.93 20.97
CA VAL A 14 57.18 18.34 20.72
C VAL A 14 56.54 17.85 22.02
N ALA A 15 55.25 18.19 22.20
CA ALA A 15 54.31 17.43 23.01
C ALA A 15 53.27 16.80 22.07
N LEU A 16 53.30 15.48 21.94
CA LEU A 16 52.37 14.69 21.16
C LEU A 16 51.03 14.64 21.92
N THR A 17 50.02 15.35 21.41
CA THR A 17 48.62 15.10 21.78
C THR A 17 47.95 14.43 20.58
N LEU A 18 47.71 13.14 20.67
CA LEU A 18 46.89 12.39 19.69
C LEU A 18 45.43 12.89 19.80
N ILE A 19 45.03 13.71 18.87
CA ILE A 19 43.62 13.99 18.61
C ILE A 19 43.19 13.02 17.53
N LEU A 20 42.34 12.04 17.89
CA LEU A 20 41.58 11.23 16.93
C LEU A 20 40.61 12.14 16.19
N THR A 21 40.98 12.67 15.06
CA THR A 21 40.04 13.24 14.10
C THR A 21 39.38 12.09 13.31
N GLY A 22 38.21 11.69 13.77
CA GLY A 22 37.32 10.91 12.93
C GLY A 22 37.00 11.70 11.66
N ALA A 23 37.40 11.19 10.51
CA ALA A 23 37.04 11.75 9.22
C ALA A 23 35.52 11.70 9.05
N ILE A 24 34.85 12.80 9.37
CA ILE A 24 33.47 13.04 8.91
C ILE A 24 33.59 13.35 7.43
N LEU A 25 33.35 12.35 6.58
CA LEU A 25 33.07 12.58 5.18
C LEU A 25 31.88 13.55 5.10
N PRO A 26 31.97 14.68 4.38
CA PRO A 26 30.81 15.51 4.15
C PRO A 26 29.84 14.68 3.31
N ILE A 27 28.74 14.25 3.92
CA ILE A 27 27.55 13.85 3.18
C ILE A 27 27.14 15.08 2.38
N ALA A 28 27.34 15.05 1.07
CA ALA A 28 26.84 16.05 0.17
C ALA A 28 25.33 16.14 0.41
N VAL A 29 24.89 17.18 1.11
CA VAL A 29 23.49 17.56 1.20
C VAL A 29 23.14 18.07 -0.18
N ALA A 30 22.60 17.20 -1.01
CA ALA A 30 21.85 17.60 -2.18
C ALA A 30 20.62 18.38 -1.67
N ASN A 31 20.73 19.69 -1.58
CA ASN A 31 19.60 20.60 -1.56
C ASN A 31 19.05 20.68 -2.99
N ALA A 32 18.42 19.62 -3.44
CA ALA A 32 17.33 19.69 -4.40
C ALA A 32 16.07 19.56 -3.53
N ASP A 33 15.15 20.50 -3.65
CA ASP A 33 13.76 20.25 -3.30
C ASP A 33 13.36 19.00 -4.11
N GLU A 34 13.41 17.83 -3.49
CA GLU A 34 13.05 16.59 -4.13
C GLU A 34 11.56 16.71 -4.43
N GLU A 35 11.24 16.90 -5.71
CA GLU A 35 9.87 17.15 -6.15
C GLU A 35 8.97 16.05 -5.59
N LYS A 36 8.02 16.42 -4.74
CA LYS A 36 7.15 15.48 -4.03
C LYS A 36 6.38 14.65 -5.06
N LEU A 37 6.59 13.33 -5.06
CA LEU A 37 5.88 12.43 -5.97
C LEU A 37 4.38 12.50 -5.70
N PRO A 38 3.53 12.51 -6.73
CA PRO A 38 2.09 12.56 -6.56
C PRO A 38 1.58 11.27 -5.89
N ARG A 39 0.56 11.44 -5.03
CA ARG A 39 -0.21 10.29 -4.53
C ARG A 39 -0.86 9.58 -5.72
N LYS A 40 -0.85 8.24 -5.71
CA LYS A 40 -1.56 7.46 -6.71
C LYS A 40 -3.06 7.48 -6.40
N VAL A 41 -3.80 8.32 -7.14
CA VAL A 41 -5.20 8.66 -6.86
C VAL A 41 -6.14 8.33 -8.02
N LEU A 42 -5.64 7.72 -9.07
CA LEU A 42 -6.41 7.45 -10.28
C LEU A 42 -6.37 5.97 -10.64
N THR A 43 -7.51 5.43 -10.97
CA THR A 43 -7.70 4.18 -11.72
C THR A 43 -8.83 4.37 -12.74
N GLY A 44 -9.14 3.36 -13.51
CA GLY A 44 -10.28 3.42 -14.42
C GLY A 44 -10.31 2.25 -15.38
N TRP A 45 -11.32 2.29 -16.23
CA TRP A 45 -11.59 1.22 -17.17
C TRP A 45 -10.98 1.50 -18.53
N MET A 46 -10.42 0.44 -19.13
CA MET A 46 -9.89 0.39 -20.49
C MET A 46 -10.77 -0.55 -21.33
N PRO A 47 -11.80 -0.02 -22.02
CA PRO A 47 -12.69 -0.83 -22.82
C PRO A 47 -11.99 -1.42 -24.05
N TYR A 48 -12.42 -2.65 -24.46
CA TYR A 48 -11.89 -3.31 -25.66
C TYR A 48 -12.05 -2.50 -26.94
N TYR A 49 -13.05 -1.63 -27.02
CA TYR A 49 -13.31 -0.78 -28.20
C TYR A 49 -12.54 0.56 -28.18
N SER A 50 -11.78 0.85 -27.11
CA SER A 50 -10.99 2.09 -26.95
C SER A 50 -9.59 1.82 -26.39
N VAL A 51 -9.03 0.63 -26.58
CA VAL A 51 -7.76 0.18 -25.99
C VAL A 51 -6.63 1.16 -26.25
N LYS A 52 -6.43 1.58 -27.50
CA LYS A 52 -5.32 2.48 -27.85
C LYS A 52 -5.41 3.81 -27.08
N ASN A 53 -6.57 4.46 -27.11
CA ASN A 53 -6.77 5.75 -26.46
C ASN A 53 -6.58 5.65 -24.93
N SER A 54 -7.14 4.58 -24.32
CA SER A 54 -6.99 4.35 -22.89
C SER A 54 -5.55 4.00 -22.53
N MET A 55 -4.83 3.21 -23.34
CA MET A 55 -3.43 2.87 -23.08
C MET A 55 -2.52 4.10 -23.16
N ASP A 56 -2.71 4.95 -24.17
CA ASP A 56 -1.95 6.21 -24.29
C ASP A 56 -2.15 7.09 -23.05
N ALA A 57 -3.40 7.21 -22.55
CA ALA A 57 -3.71 7.96 -21.34
C ALA A 57 -3.10 7.32 -20.07
N ILE A 58 -3.15 6.00 -19.94
CA ILE A 58 -2.55 5.26 -18.82
C ILE A 58 -1.04 5.50 -18.75
N LEU A 59 -0.35 5.33 -19.87
CA LEU A 59 1.11 5.48 -19.91
C LEU A 59 1.56 6.92 -19.64
N ALA A 60 0.79 7.92 -20.14
CA ALA A 60 1.06 9.33 -19.89
C ALA A 60 0.84 9.74 -18.41
N ASN A 61 0.02 8.99 -17.66
CA ASN A 61 -0.39 9.34 -16.31
C ASN A 61 -0.15 8.20 -15.29
N LYS A 62 0.78 7.29 -15.57
CA LYS A 62 1.13 6.16 -14.68
C LYS A 62 1.62 6.58 -13.29
N ASP A 63 2.15 7.78 -13.16
CA ASP A 63 2.56 8.38 -11.89
C ASP A 63 1.36 8.60 -10.93
N LEU A 64 0.15 8.80 -11.47
CA LEU A 64 -1.09 8.92 -10.71
C LEU A 64 -1.79 7.57 -10.45
N MET A 65 -1.28 6.46 -11.02
CA MET A 65 -1.99 5.18 -11.05
C MET A 65 -1.23 4.07 -10.33
N SER A 66 -1.96 3.16 -9.68
CA SER A 66 -1.41 1.91 -9.11
C SER A 66 -2.02 0.67 -9.75
N GLU A 67 -3.19 0.82 -10.37
CA GLU A 67 -3.97 -0.27 -10.95
C GLU A 67 -4.81 0.22 -12.12
N VAL A 68 -5.20 -0.69 -13.02
CA VAL A 68 -6.11 -0.45 -14.15
C VAL A 68 -7.07 -1.61 -14.32
N SER A 69 -8.24 -1.32 -14.93
CA SER A 69 -9.31 -2.29 -15.14
C SER A 69 -9.59 -2.48 -16.63
N PRO A 70 -8.94 -3.46 -17.30
CA PRO A 70 -9.35 -3.88 -18.63
C PRO A 70 -10.82 -4.32 -18.64
N PHE A 71 -11.68 -3.64 -19.42
CA PHE A 71 -13.10 -3.92 -19.52
C PHE A 71 -13.36 -4.88 -20.68
N TRP A 72 -12.97 -6.16 -20.49
CA TRP A 72 -12.83 -7.11 -21.59
C TRP A 72 -13.63 -8.39 -21.44
N TYR A 73 -14.28 -8.63 -20.30
CA TYR A 73 -14.95 -9.89 -20.03
C TYR A 73 -16.43 -9.75 -19.73
N SER A 74 -17.20 -10.77 -20.11
CA SER A 74 -18.64 -10.86 -19.81
C SER A 74 -18.98 -12.28 -19.41
N LEU A 75 -19.58 -12.47 -18.24
CA LEU A 75 -20.10 -13.77 -17.80
C LEU A 75 -21.35 -14.11 -18.60
N THR A 76 -21.38 -15.26 -19.27
CA THR A 76 -22.50 -15.68 -20.14
C THR A 76 -23.30 -16.87 -19.60
N SER A 77 -22.70 -17.60 -18.66
CA SER A 77 -23.33 -18.73 -17.95
C SER A 77 -22.52 -19.04 -16.67
N ALA A 78 -22.94 -20.03 -15.90
CA ALA A 78 -22.18 -20.45 -14.71
C ALA A 78 -20.74 -20.89 -15.02
N THR A 79 -20.47 -21.36 -16.24
CA THR A 79 -19.15 -21.87 -16.68
C THR A 79 -18.61 -21.16 -17.91
N GLY A 80 -19.30 -20.13 -18.41
CA GLY A 80 -18.97 -19.44 -19.66
C GLY A 80 -18.59 -17.98 -19.43
N ILE A 81 -17.42 -17.58 -19.95
CA ILE A 81 -16.98 -16.18 -20.03
C ILE A 81 -16.70 -15.86 -21.50
N LYS A 82 -17.26 -14.75 -21.98
CA LYS A 82 -16.93 -14.19 -23.28
C LYS A 82 -15.77 -13.25 -23.15
N ASP A 83 -14.72 -13.48 -23.92
CA ASP A 83 -13.61 -12.57 -24.12
C ASP A 83 -13.96 -11.55 -25.20
N GLN A 84 -14.23 -10.31 -24.80
CA GLN A 84 -14.60 -9.22 -25.70
C GLN A 84 -13.40 -8.72 -26.50
N TYR A 85 -12.18 -8.76 -25.90
CA TYR A 85 -10.96 -8.36 -26.59
C TYR A 85 -10.66 -9.27 -27.78
N ALA A 86 -10.71 -10.57 -27.56
CA ALA A 86 -10.54 -11.55 -28.63
C ALA A 86 -11.64 -11.45 -29.69
N SER A 87 -12.89 -11.18 -29.26
CA SER A 87 -14.04 -11.01 -30.16
C SER A 87 -13.93 -9.75 -31.04
N ALA A 88 -13.27 -8.70 -30.56
CA ALA A 88 -13.08 -7.45 -31.29
C ALA A 88 -12.03 -7.54 -32.40
N LYS A 89 -11.26 -8.64 -32.48
CA LYS A 89 -10.22 -8.88 -33.51
C LYS A 89 -9.23 -7.72 -33.63
N LEU A 90 -8.76 -7.19 -32.48
CA LEU A 90 -7.82 -6.09 -32.43
C LEU A 90 -6.46 -6.51 -33.01
N THR A 91 -5.78 -5.57 -33.65
CA THR A 91 -4.47 -5.80 -34.31
C THR A 91 -3.33 -6.08 -33.33
N ILE A 92 -3.42 -5.49 -32.11
CA ILE A 92 -2.40 -5.70 -31.08
C ILE A 92 -2.85 -6.88 -30.18
N PRO A 93 -2.01 -7.89 -29.97
CA PRO A 93 -2.35 -9.01 -29.10
C PRO A 93 -2.61 -8.56 -27.65
N MET A 94 -3.58 -9.17 -26.98
CA MET A 94 -3.90 -8.90 -25.56
C MET A 94 -2.66 -9.00 -24.68
N LYS A 95 -1.84 -10.03 -24.87
CA LYS A 95 -0.59 -10.23 -24.11
C LYS A 95 0.33 -9.03 -24.16
N THR A 96 0.50 -8.40 -25.33
CA THR A 96 1.35 -7.21 -25.48
C THR A 96 0.84 -6.05 -24.62
N GLN A 97 -0.47 -5.84 -24.55
CA GLN A 97 -1.07 -4.81 -23.69
C GLN A 97 -0.84 -5.11 -22.20
N LEU A 98 -1.06 -6.34 -21.79
CA LEU A 98 -0.87 -6.76 -20.40
C LEU A 98 0.59 -6.67 -19.96
N ASP A 99 1.53 -7.08 -20.81
CA ASP A 99 2.96 -7.00 -20.53
C ASP A 99 3.42 -5.54 -20.39
N LEU A 100 2.89 -4.63 -21.22
CA LEU A 100 3.19 -3.21 -21.14
C LEU A 100 2.68 -2.58 -19.82
N LEU A 101 1.49 -2.95 -19.38
CA LEU A 101 0.95 -2.51 -18.09
C LEU A 101 1.82 -3.01 -16.92
N ARG A 102 2.20 -4.30 -16.93
CA ARG A 102 3.08 -4.89 -15.90
C ARG A 102 4.46 -4.25 -15.87
N ALA A 103 5.05 -4.01 -17.04
CA ALA A 103 6.36 -3.35 -17.15
C ALA A 103 6.36 -1.92 -16.57
N ASN A 104 5.18 -1.28 -16.48
CA ASN A 104 5.00 0.02 -15.84
C ASN A 104 4.53 -0.08 -14.36
N GLY A 105 4.57 -1.26 -13.75
CA GLY A 105 4.27 -1.47 -12.33
C GLY A 105 2.79 -1.35 -11.97
N LEU A 106 1.89 -1.47 -12.95
CA LEU A 106 0.45 -1.37 -12.74
C LEU A 106 -0.17 -2.74 -12.44
N LYS A 107 -0.97 -2.82 -11.39
CA LYS A 107 -1.82 -3.99 -11.13
C LYS A 107 -2.93 -4.07 -12.18
N ILE A 108 -3.24 -5.28 -12.62
CA ILE A 108 -4.25 -5.55 -13.63
C ILE A 108 -5.42 -6.26 -12.97
N ILE A 109 -6.54 -5.54 -12.82
CA ILE A 109 -7.77 -6.01 -12.20
C ILE A 109 -8.90 -5.88 -13.23
N PRO A 110 -9.01 -6.82 -14.20
CA PRO A 110 -9.99 -6.67 -15.27
C PRO A 110 -11.42 -6.69 -14.74
N ALA A 111 -12.30 -5.94 -15.42
CA ALA A 111 -13.73 -5.98 -15.15
C ALA A 111 -14.41 -7.15 -15.88
N ILE A 112 -15.36 -7.77 -15.18
CA ILE A 112 -16.28 -8.76 -15.74
C ILE A 112 -17.72 -8.29 -15.56
N THR A 113 -18.46 -8.16 -16.66
CA THR A 113 -19.86 -7.73 -16.66
C THR A 113 -20.82 -8.92 -16.62
N ASP A 114 -22.09 -8.68 -16.27
CA ASP A 114 -23.17 -9.63 -16.48
C ASP A 114 -23.64 -9.61 -17.95
N GLY A 115 -23.24 -10.60 -18.72
CA GLY A 115 -23.69 -10.83 -20.09
C GLY A 115 -24.87 -11.78 -20.20
N THR A 116 -25.51 -12.15 -19.10
CA THR A 116 -26.66 -13.05 -19.10
C THR A 116 -27.97 -12.30 -19.40
N LYS A 117 -29.05 -13.05 -19.60
CA LYS A 117 -30.38 -12.45 -19.71
C LYS A 117 -30.93 -12.06 -18.32
N LYS A 118 -31.93 -11.20 -18.32
CA LYS A 118 -32.66 -10.76 -17.11
C LYS A 118 -32.93 -11.93 -16.14
N LEU A 119 -32.58 -11.75 -14.85
CA LEU A 119 -32.75 -12.71 -13.75
C LEU A 119 -31.95 -14.01 -13.86
N VAL A 120 -31.18 -14.24 -14.93
CA VAL A 120 -30.43 -15.49 -15.09
C VAL A 120 -29.28 -15.55 -14.10
N LEU A 121 -28.46 -14.50 -13.99
CA LEU A 121 -27.37 -14.47 -13.01
C LEU A 121 -27.90 -14.57 -11.57
N ALA A 122 -28.95 -13.81 -11.22
CA ALA A 122 -29.59 -13.93 -9.91
C ALA A 122 -30.04 -15.39 -9.60
N GLY A 123 -30.57 -16.09 -10.59
CA GLY A 123 -30.94 -17.51 -10.50
C GLY A 123 -29.76 -18.46 -10.34
N LEU A 124 -28.64 -18.20 -11.00
CA LEU A 124 -27.38 -18.96 -10.85
C LEU A 124 -26.80 -18.80 -9.43
N LEU A 125 -26.80 -17.59 -8.91
CA LEU A 125 -26.27 -17.31 -7.56
C LEU A 125 -27.17 -17.86 -6.45
N ALA A 126 -28.46 -18.02 -6.69
CA ALA A 126 -29.41 -18.56 -5.71
C ALA A 126 -29.20 -20.04 -5.38
N LYS A 127 -28.55 -20.80 -6.26
CA LYS A 127 -28.30 -22.23 -6.07
C LYS A 127 -26.82 -22.46 -5.70
N PRO A 128 -26.50 -23.12 -4.58
CA PRO A 128 -25.12 -23.35 -4.16
C PRO A 128 -24.23 -23.95 -5.24
N SER A 129 -24.73 -24.99 -5.96
CA SER A 129 -23.95 -25.68 -6.99
C SER A 129 -23.58 -24.78 -8.17
N THR A 130 -24.51 -23.96 -8.69
CA THR A 130 -24.22 -23.06 -9.81
C THR A 130 -23.46 -21.81 -9.34
N ARG A 131 -23.67 -21.35 -8.10
CA ARG A 131 -22.89 -20.29 -7.49
C ARG A 131 -21.40 -20.69 -7.37
N SER A 132 -21.11 -21.89 -6.86
CA SER A 132 -19.74 -22.44 -6.83
C SER A 132 -19.12 -22.57 -8.23
N GLN A 133 -19.91 -22.92 -9.25
CA GLN A 133 -19.41 -22.94 -10.64
C GLN A 133 -19.01 -21.53 -11.10
N VAL A 134 -19.83 -20.51 -10.85
CA VAL A 134 -19.49 -19.10 -11.16
C VAL A 134 -18.21 -18.66 -10.45
N VAL A 135 -18.09 -18.94 -9.14
CA VAL A 135 -16.89 -18.66 -8.34
C VAL A 135 -15.64 -19.28 -8.96
N ASN A 136 -15.68 -20.59 -9.25
CA ASN A 136 -14.56 -21.32 -9.85
C ASN A 136 -14.22 -20.80 -11.26
N THR A 137 -15.22 -20.44 -12.04
CA THR A 137 -15.04 -19.93 -13.41
C THR A 137 -14.31 -18.58 -13.40
N ILE A 138 -14.72 -17.66 -12.53
CA ILE A 138 -14.07 -16.35 -12.39
C ILE A 138 -12.66 -16.51 -11.80
N THR A 139 -12.49 -17.33 -10.77
CA THR A 139 -11.17 -17.58 -10.18
C THR A 139 -10.21 -18.19 -11.20
N LYS A 140 -10.67 -19.16 -12.01
CA LYS A 140 -9.86 -19.73 -13.09
C LYS A 140 -9.42 -18.67 -14.10
N LEU A 141 -10.29 -17.74 -14.50
CA LEU A 141 -9.92 -16.62 -15.38
C LEU A 141 -8.77 -15.82 -14.79
N VAL A 142 -8.87 -15.45 -13.50
CA VAL A 142 -7.84 -14.66 -12.80
C VAL A 142 -6.51 -15.39 -12.76
N LEU A 143 -6.50 -16.65 -12.36
CA LEU A 143 -5.28 -17.43 -12.17
C LEU A 143 -4.62 -17.78 -13.52
N THR A 144 -5.39 -18.19 -14.52
CA THR A 144 -4.87 -18.58 -15.85
C THR A 144 -4.16 -17.41 -16.54
N ASN A 145 -4.66 -16.18 -16.38
CA ASN A 145 -4.08 -14.97 -17.00
C ASN A 145 -3.11 -14.22 -16.07
N ASN A 146 -2.85 -14.76 -14.88
CA ASN A 146 -2.03 -14.12 -13.86
C ASN A 146 -2.44 -12.66 -13.60
N TYR A 147 -3.75 -12.41 -13.46
CA TYR A 147 -4.27 -11.11 -13.04
C TYR A 147 -4.05 -10.88 -11.55
N ASP A 148 -3.98 -9.61 -11.13
CA ASP A 148 -3.86 -9.25 -9.72
C ASP A 148 -5.18 -9.39 -8.96
N GLY A 149 -6.31 -9.46 -9.68
CA GLY A 149 -7.65 -9.60 -9.14
C GLY A 149 -8.71 -9.59 -10.22
N ILE A 150 -9.96 -9.36 -9.81
CA ILE A 150 -11.12 -9.19 -10.68
C ILE A 150 -12.00 -8.05 -10.16
N ASP A 151 -12.61 -7.29 -11.06
CA ASP A 151 -13.60 -6.25 -10.77
C ASP A 151 -14.98 -6.72 -11.24
N LEU A 152 -15.91 -6.91 -10.32
CA LEU A 152 -17.28 -7.35 -10.61
C LEU A 152 -18.14 -6.14 -10.97
N ASP A 153 -18.52 -6.02 -12.24
CA ASP A 153 -19.40 -4.98 -12.75
C ASP A 153 -20.75 -5.60 -13.21
N PHE A 154 -21.48 -6.17 -12.26
CA PHE A 154 -22.74 -6.87 -12.51
C PHE A 154 -23.93 -5.94 -12.35
N GLU A 155 -24.23 -5.16 -13.38
CA GLU A 155 -25.28 -4.14 -13.35
C GLU A 155 -26.72 -4.68 -13.55
N GLY A 156 -26.84 -5.93 -13.99
CA GLY A 156 -28.14 -6.57 -14.23
C GLY A 156 -29.08 -6.47 -13.04
N PHE A 157 -28.58 -6.66 -11.82
CA PHE A 157 -29.35 -6.58 -10.58
C PHE A 157 -30.02 -5.21 -10.36
N ALA A 158 -29.26 -4.14 -10.66
CA ALA A 158 -29.72 -2.76 -10.48
C ALA A 158 -30.77 -2.35 -11.52
N PHE A 159 -30.56 -2.75 -12.79
CA PHE A 159 -31.28 -2.18 -13.91
C PHE A 159 -32.25 -3.16 -14.58
N SER A 160 -31.76 -4.25 -15.18
CA SER A 160 -32.60 -5.15 -15.98
C SER A 160 -33.54 -6.03 -15.13
N ASP A 161 -33.07 -6.49 -13.96
CA ASP A 161 -33.83 -7.40 -13.11
C ASP A 161 -34.98 -6.71 -12.37
N GLY A 162 -34.79 -5.41 -12.03
CA GLY A 162 -35.79 -4.57 -11.39
C GLY A 162 -35.86 -4.75 -9.88
N THR A 163 -36.38 -3.71 -9.20
CA THR A 163 -36.38 -3.60 -7.74
C THR A 163 -37.16 -4.69 -7.00
N SER A 164 -38.15 -5.31 -7.66
CA SER A 164 -38.93 -6.42 -7.09
C SER A 164 -38.11 -7.70 -6.86
N SER A 165 -36.96 -7.84 -7.52
CA SER A 165 -36.06 -8.99 -7.35
C SER A 165 -35.08 -8.82 -6.18
N TRP A 166 -34.81 -7.60 -5.73
CA TRP A 166 -33.69 -7.23 -4.86
C TRP A 166 -33.69 -7.95 -3.51
N ALA A 167 -34.84 -8.06 -2.85
CA ALA A 167 -34.95 -8.76 -1.58
C ALA A 167 -34.54 -10.24 -1.65
N LYS A 168 -34.75 -10.86 -2.82
CA LYS A 168 -34.36 -12.25 -3.09
C LYS A 168 -32.92 -12.36 -3.59
N THR A 169 -32.46 -11.41 -4.37
CA THR A 169 -31.10 -11.41 -4.98
C THR A 169 -30.03 -11.06 -3.97
N SER A 170 -30.27 -10.05 -3.13
CA SER A 170 -29.26 -9.49 -2.21
C SER A 170 -28.60 -10.53 -1.29
N PRO A 171 -29.29 -11.43 -0.59
CA PRO A 171 -28.62 -12.44 0.25
C PRO A 171 -27.74 -13.40 -0.55
N ASN A 172 -28.15 -13.78 -1.77
CA ASN A 172 -27.38 -14.67 -2.63
C ASN A 172 -26.15 -13.97 -3.21
N TRP A 173 -26.25 -12.67 -3.47
CA TRP A 173 -25.12 -11.81 -3.83
C TRP A 173 -24.06 -11.79 -2.72
N VAL A 174 -24.46 -11.59 -1.47
CA VAL A 174 -23.54 -11.61 -0.32
C VAL A 174 -22.83 -12.97 -0.19
N LEU A 175 -23.55 -14.07 -0.33
CA LEU A 175 -22.95 -15.42 -0.31
C LEU A 175 -21.93 -15.60 -1.44
N PHE A 176 -22.25 -15.13 -2.66
CA PHE A 176 -21.35 -15.19 -3.80
C PHE A 176 -20.08 -14.37 -3.57
N ILE A 177 -20.20 -13.12 -3.08
CA ILE A 177 -19.06 -12.26 -2.74
C ILE A 177 -18.15 -12.93 -1.71
N LYS A 178 -18.74 -13.53 -0.66
CA LYS A 178 -18.00 -14.24 0.36
C LYS A 178 -17.22 -15.43 -0.22
N GLU A 179 -17.89 -16.32 -0.94
CA GLU A 179 -17.27 -17.52 -1.54
C GLU A 179 -16.16 -17.16 -2.53
N LEU A 180 -16.37 -16.12 -3.36
CA LEU A 180 -15.38 -15.67 -4.33
C LEU A 180 -14.18 -15.02 -3.62
N SER A 181 -14.44 -14.21 -2.59
CA SER A 181 -13.40 -13.58 -1.76
C SER A 181 -12.48 -14.61 -1.11
N GLU A 182 -13.05 -15.63 -0.46
CA GLU A 182 -12.29 -16.70 0.20
C GLU A 182 -11.32 -17.38 -0.79
N LEU A 183 -11.79 -17.70 -2.00
CA LEU A 183 -10.98 -18.39 -3.00
C LEU A 183 -9.93 -17.45 -3.64
N LEU A 184 -10.26 -16.20 -3.90
CA LEU A 184 -9.30 -15.22 -4.43
C LEU A 184 -8.23 -14.88 -3.40
N HIS A 185 -8.59 -14.61 -2.14
CA HIS A 185 -7.65 -14.27 -1.08
C HIS A 185 -6.71 -15.43 -0.74
N ALA A 186 -7.19 -16.69 -0.77
CA ALA A 186 -6.34 -17.87 -0.63
C ALA A 186 -5.24 -17.96 -1.72
N ASN A 187 -5.43 -17.27 -2.85
CA ASN A 187 -4.46 -17.17 -3.95
C ASN A 187 -3.77 -15.79 -4.02
N GLY A 188 -3.91 -14.94 -3.00
CA GLY A 188 -3.32 -13.60 -2.95
C GLY A 188 -3.89 -12.62 -3.99
N LYS A 189 -5.16 -12.82 -4.43
CA LYS A 189 -5.81 -12.02 -5.47
C LYS A 189 -6.84 -11.06 -4.90
N ILE A 190 -7.02 -9.91 -5.54
CA ILE A 190 -7.89 -8.81 -5.15
C ILE A 190 -9.31 -9.06 -5.66
N LEU A 191 -10.31 -8.82 -4.79
CA LEU A 191 -11.71 -8.71 -5.18
C LEU A 191 -12.16 -7.25 -5.19
N SER A 192 -12.45 -6.72 -6.37
CA SER A 192 -13.06 -5.42 -6.60
C SER A 192 -14.54 -5.56 -6.92
N MET A 193 -15.34 -4.64 -6.43
CA MET A 193 -16.79 -4.59 -6.69
C MET A 193 -17.16 -3.19 -7.21
N THR A 194 -17.66 -3.14 -8.44
CA THR A 194 -18.23 -1.94 -9.06
C THR A 194 -19.73 -1.95 -8.92
N THR A 195 -20.32 -0.87 -8.39
CA THR A 195 -21.77 -0.76 -8.18
C THR A 195 -22.28 0.64 -8.46
N PRO A 196 -23.57 0.78 -8.81
CA PRO A 196 -24.28 2.05 -8.66
C PRO A 196 -24.30 2.51 -7.20
N VAL A 197 -24.77 3.73 -6.98
CA VAL A 197 -24.83 4.37 -5.66
C VAL A 197 -25.72 3.63 -4.66
N VAL A 198 -25.25 3.53 -3.44
CA VAL A 198 -26.07 3.11 -2.28
C VAL A 198 -26.02 4.22 -1.23
N PHE A 199 -27.15 4.54 -0.62
CA PHE A 199 -27.26 5.56 0.42
C PHE A 199 -27.58 4.95 1.77
N ASP A 200 -27.20 5.67 2.82
CA ASP A 200 -27.62 5.35 4.18
C ASP A 200 -29.15 5.24 4.25
N PRO A 201 -29.68 4.06 4.64
CA PRO A 201 -31.13 3.85 4.75
C PRO A 201 -31.81 4.85 5.70
N VAL A 202 -31.10 5.36 6.71
CA VAL A 202 -31.62 6.35 7.67
C VAL A 202 -32.00 7.66 6.97
N THR A 203 -31.28 8.04 5.93
CA THR A 203 -31.56 9.30 5.19
C THR A 203 -32.82 9.24 4.33
N LYS A 204 -33.35 8.04 4.08
CA LYS A 204 -34.51 7.81 3.18
C LYS A 204 -34.30 8.41 1.76
N ARG A 205 -33.04 8.63 1.34
CA ARG A 205 -32.73 9.15 0.02
C ARG A 205 -33.18 8.16 -1.05
N LYS A 206 -33.89 8.65 -2.07
CA LYS A 206 -34.37 7.83 -3.20
C LYS A 206 -33.22 7.48 -4.15
N GLY A 207 -33.38 6.40 -4.93
CA GLY A 207 -32.41 5.97 -5.94
C GLY A 207 -31.24 5.18 -5.37
N SER A 208 -31.37 4.62 -4.18
CA SER A 208 -30.37 3.70 -3.59
C SER A 208 -30.49 2.30 -4.19
N TYR A 209 -29.39 1.75 -4.69
CA TYR A 209 -29.32 0.40 -5.27
C TYR A 209 -28.88 -0.63 -4.21
N TRP A 210 -29.68 -0.73 -3.13
CA TRP A 210 -29.36 -1.53 -1.93
C TRP A 210 -29.21 -3.05 -2.17
N VAL A 211 -29.54 -3.56 -3.35
CA VAL A 211 -29.33 -4.97 -3.73
C VAL A 211 -27.87 -5.41 -3.55
N TYR A 212 -26.91 -4.49 -3.70
CA TYR A 212 -25.48 -4.78 -3.53
C TYR A 212 -25.03 -4.94 -2.09
N ASN A 213 -25.88 -4.59 -1.13
CA ASN A 213 -25.73 -4.84 0.32
C ASN A 213 -24.32 -4.54 0.85
N TRP A 214 -23.89 -3.29 0.69
CA TRP A 214 -22.56 -2.87 1.13
C TRP A 214 -22.23 -3.22 2.58
N PRO A 215 -23.16 -3.12 3.57
CA PRO A 215 -22.86 -3.51 4.95
C PRO A 215 -22.38 -4.95 5.10
N GLU A 216 -22.99 -5.89 4.37
CA GLU A 216 -22.64 -7.31 4.48
C GLU A 216 -21.51 -7.72 3.51
N THR A 217 -21.29 -6.99 2.40
CA THR A 217 -20.21 -7.28 1.44
C THR A 217 -18.89 -6.62 1.79
N ALA A 218 -18.90 -5.50 2.55
CA ALA A 218 -17.72 -4.71 2.94
C ALA A 218 -16.56 -5.52 3.56
N PRO A 219 -16.79 -6.53 4.42
CA PRO A 219 -15.71 -7.34 4.99
C PRO A 219 -14.92 -8.17 3.98
N TYR A 220 -15.54 -8.50 2.84
CA TYR A 220 -15.02 -9.46 1.87
C TYR A 220 -14.34 -8.83 0.66
N ILE A 221 -14.55 -7.53 0.39
CA ILE A 221 -14.01 -6.83 -0.77
C ILE A 221 -12.77 -6.01 -0.43
N ASP A 222 -11.87 -5.88 -1.40
CA ASP A 222 -10.65 -5.05 -1.30
C ASP A 222 -10.83 -3.69 -1.96
N ARG A 223 -11.76 -3.57 -2.91
CA ARG A 223 -12.08 -2.34 -3.63
C ARG A 223 -13.59 -2.21 -3.77
N LEU A 224 -14.11 -1.03 -3.46
CA LEU A 224 -15.45 -0.60 -3.84
C LEU A 224 -15.32 0.54 -4.83
N ARG A 225 -15.74 0.34 -6.07
CA ARG A 225 -15.80 1.36 -7.12
C ARG A 225 -17.24 1.80 -7.29
N ILE A 226 -17.52 3.06 -6.96
CA ILE A 226 -18.90 3.57 -6.97
C ILE A 226 -19.13 4.35 -8.25
N MET A 227 -20.13 3.95 -9.03
CA MET A 227 -20.52 4.67 -10.26
C MET A 227 -21.29 5.96 -9.88
N THR A 228 -20.57 7.01 -9.49
CA THR A 228 -21.13 8.31 -9.14
C THR A 228 -21.36 9.19 -10.37
N TYR A 229 -21.95 8.60 -11.39
CA TYR A 229 -22.33 9.22 -12.67
C TYR A 229 -23.65 8.66 -13.19
N ASP A 230 -24.12 9.15 -14.35
CA ASP A 230 -25.41 8.81 -14.96
C ASP A 230 -26.63 9.17 -14.10
N TYR A 231 -26.50 10.22 -13.26
CA TYR A 231 -27.63 10.79 -12.50
C TYR A 231 -28.73 11.30 -13.43
N SER A 232 -28.37 12.03 -14.47
CA SER A 232 -29.27 12.55 -15.50
C SER A 232 -29.10 11.78 -16.82
N ILE A 233 -30.05 10.91 -17.15
CA ILE A 233 -30.05 10.14 -18.41
C ILE A 233 -31.13 10.64 -19.35
N SER A 234 -32.39 10.62 -18.91
CA SER A 234 -33.58 10.92 -19.73
C SER A 234 -33.93 12.39 -19.81
N LYS A 235 -33.46 13.21 -18.88
CA LYS A 235 -33.70 14.66 -18.81
C LYS A 235 -32.36 15.40 -18.68
N PRO A 236 -32.26 16.64 -19.23
CA PRO A 236 -31.07 17.46 -19.08
C PRO A 236 -30.73 17.72 -17.59
N GLY A 237 -29.46 17.61 -17.27
CA GLY A 237 -28.96 17.84 -15.93
C GLY A 237 -27.53 17.31 -15.74
N PRO A 238 -26.95 17.47 -14.55
CA PRO A 238 -25.61 17.05 -14.25
C PRO A 238 -25.47 15.53 -14.38
N ILE A 239 -24.26 15.06 -14.71
CA ILE A 239 -23.96 13.65 -14.88
C ILE A 239 -23.78 12.97 -13.52
N GLY A 240 -23.18 13.66 -12.55
CA GLY A 240 -23.00 13.19 -11.16
C GLY A 240 -22.94 14.38 -10.20
N PRO A 241 -24.09 14.93 -9.73
CA PRO A 241 -24.13 16.09 -8.84
C PRO A 241 -23.24 15.89 -7.59
N LEU A 242 -22.47 16.91 -7.21
CA LEU A 242 -21.46 16.81 -6.17
C LEU A 242 -22.05 16.36 -4.82
N GLU A 243 -23.18 16.94 -4.38
CA GLU A 243 -23.87 16.54 -3.14
C GLU A 243 -24.38 15.09 -3.17
N TRP A 244 -24.86 14.65 -4.33
CA TRP A 244 -25.30 13.27 -4.52
C TRP A 244 -24.13 12.29 -4.49
N THR A 245 -23.00 12.66 -5.10
CA THR A 245 -21.72 11.93 -5.06
C THR A 245 -21.20 11.83 -3.63
N GLU A 246 -21.18 12.96 -2.89
CA GLU A 246 -20.72 13.00 -1.51
C GLU A 246 -21.56 12.12 -0.59
N ALA A 247 -22.88 12.14 -0.72
CA ALA A 247 -23.77 11.36 0.15
C ALA A 247 -23.49 9.85 0.08
N THR A 248 -23.15 9.33 -1.09
CA THR A 248 -22.85 7.90 -1.24
C THR A 248 -21.45 7.53 -0.72
N VAL A 249 -20.42 8.36 -0.97
CA VAL A 249 -19.07 8.07 -0.45
C VAL A 249 -18.98 8.23 1.07
N ALA A 250 -19.73 9.21 1.64
CA ALA A 250 -19.83 9.38 3.07
C ALA A 250 -20.41 8.12 3.75
N TYR A 251 -21.47 7.54 3.17
CA TYR A 251 -22.04 6.29 3.67
C TYR A 251 -21.07 5.12 3.54
N ALA A 252 -20.44 4.94 2.37
CA ALA A 252 -19.46 3.88 2.17
C ALA A 252 -18.30 3.95 3.18
N ALA A 253 -17.83 5.17 3.51
CA ALA A 253 -16.76 5.40 4.48
C ALA A 253 -17.13 5.03 5.93
N THR A 254 -18.41 4.87 6.25
CA THR A 254 -18.85 4.35 7.56
C THR A 254 -18.85 2.82 7.63
N LEU A 255 -18.80 2.14 6.48
CA LEU A 255 -18.94 0.67 6.39
C LEU A 255 -17.60 -0.05 6.23
N MET A 256 -16.61 0.61 5.66
CA MET A 256 -15.31 0.00 5.36
C MET A 256 -14.19 1.02 5.43
N SER A 257 -12.92 0.55 5.43
CA SER A 257 -11.77 1.44 5.33
C SER A 257 -11.88 2.33 4.09
N PRO A 258 -11.82 3.67 4.24
CA PRO A 258 -11.90 4.58 3.10
C PRO A 258 -10.84 4.33 2.02
N SER A 259 -9.70 3.74 2.37
CA SER A 259 -8.64 3.35 1.42
C SER A 259 -9.07 2.24 0.44
N LYS A 260 -10.22 1.61 0.63
CA LYS A 260 -10.83 0.65 -0.29
C LYS A 260 -11.81 1.31 -1.28
N ILE A 261 -12.21 2.56 -1.05
CA ILE A 261 -13.29 3.23 -1.78
C ILE A 261 -12.73 4.09 -2.90
N TRP A 262 -13.23 3.88 -4.12
CA TRP A 262 -12.93 4.64 -5.32
C TRP A 262 -14.17 5.38 -5.79
N LEU A 263 -14.06 6.71 -5.92
CA LEU A 263 -15.12 7.58 -6.38
C LEU A 263 -15.15 7.61 -7.92
N GLY A 264 -16.28 7.21 -8.51
CA GLY A 264 -16.47 7.18 -9.97
C GLY A 264 -16.58 8.57 -10.59
N VAL A 265 -15.87 8.79 -11.69
CA VAL A 265 -15.96 10.00 -12.50
C VAL A 265 -16.18 9.65 -13.96
N PRO A 266 -17.08 10.36 -14.70
CA PRO A 266 -17.29 10.13 -16.11
C PRO A 266 -16.27 10.92 -16.93
N GLY A 267 -15.60 10.26 -17.87
CA GLY A 267 -14.83 10.92 -18.94
C GLY A 267 -15.71 11.49 -20.04
N TYR A 268 -17.01 11.55 -19.82
CA TYR A 268 -18.00 11.97 -20.81
C TYR A 268 -19.08 12.85 -20.20
N GLY A 269 -19.81 13.50 -21.07
CA GLY A 269 -21.05 14.21 -20.79
C GLY A 269 -22.18 13.74 -21.68
N ARG A 270 -23.30 14.43 -21.56
CA ARG A 270 -24.50 14.17 -22.37
C ARG A 270 -25.03 15.44 -22.97
N ASP A 271 -25.63 15.33 -24.14
CA ASP A 271 -26.17 16.39 -24.97
C ASP A 271 -27.62 16.08 -25.32
N TRP A 272 -28.55 16.83 -24.75
CA TRP A 272 -29.99 16.65 -24.91
C TRP A 272 -30.61 17.71 -25.82
N ILE A 273 -31.62 17.32 -26.60
CA ILE A 273 -32.47 18.23 -27.30
C ILE A 273 -33.61 18.68 -26.37
N THR A 274 -33.70 19.97 -26.10
CA THR A 274 -34.72 20.55 -25.20
C THR A 274 -35.87 21.21 -25.90
N LYS A 275 -35.64 21.70 -27.14
CA LYS A 275 -36.64 22.35 -27.98
C LYS A 275 -36.31 22.09 -29.44
N VAL A 276 -37.34 22.00 -30.27
CA VAL A 276 -37.22 21.94 -31.73
C VAL A 276 -38.20 22.95 -32.32
N THR A 277 -37.71 23.78 -33.25
CA THR A 277 -38.52 24.76 -33.99
C THR A 277 -38.34 24.53 -35.47
N GLY A 278 -39.39 24.80 -36.28
CA GLY A 278 -39.39 24.55 -37.72
C GLY A 278 -39.82 23.11 -38.07
N LYS A 279 -39.76 22.77 -39.35
CA LYS A 279 -40.08 21.42 -39.88
C LYS A 279 -38.79 20.69 -40.21
N CYS A 280 -38.47 19.70 -39.38
CA CYS A 280 -37.25 18.92 -39.60
C CYS A 280 -37.29 18.15 -40.91
N PRO A 281 -36.16 18.03 -41.63
CA PRO A 281 -36.02 17.12 -42.75
C PRO A 281 -36.39 15.70 -42.38
N SER A 282 -37.01 14.96 -43.29
CA SER A 282 -37.46 13.57 -43.06
C SER A 282 -36.33 12.64 -42.63
N THR A 283 -35.15 12.87 -43.17
CA THR A 283 -33.90 12.14 -42.83
C THR A 283 -33.54 12.25 -41.34
N TYR A 284 -33.89 13.36 -40.67
CA TYR A 284 -33.54 13.62 -39.30
C TYR A 284 -34.73 13.58 -38.32
N ALA A 285 -35.97 13.53 -38.82
CA ALA A 285 -37.19 13.72 -38.02
C ALA A 285 -37.29 12.76 -36.83
N ASN A 286 -36.76 11.54 -36.94
CA ASN A 286 -36.74 10.57 -35.87
C ASN A 286 -35.62 10.80 -34.84
N LEU A 287 -34.56 11.49 -35.21
CA LEU A 287 -33.39 11.77 -34.37
C LEU A 287 -33.51 13.12 -33.66
N ILE A 288 -34.20 14.09 -34.25
CA ILE A 288 -34.30 15.48 -33.77
C ILE A 288 -35.65 15.71 -33.12
N LYS A 289 -35.80 15.19 -31.90
CA LYS A 289 -36.97 15.36 -31.03
C LYS A 289 -36.57 15.44 -29.58
N THR A 290 -37.34 16.13 -28.75
CA THR A 290 -37.08 16.29 -27.31
C THR A 290 -37.11 14.96 -26.52
N THR A 291 -37.73 13.92 -27.10
CA THR A 291 -37.77 12.55 -26.56
C THR A 291 -36.62 11.67 -27.06
N ALA A 292 -35.73 12.21 -27.92
CA ALA A 292 -34.55 11.46 -28.36
C ALA A 292 -33.60 11.19 -27.20
N LYS A 293 -32.94 10.03 -27.24
CA LYS A 293 -31.88 9.70 -26.29
C LYS A 293 -30.76 10.76 -26.39
N ALA A 294 -30.25 11.21 -25.24
CA ALA A 294 -29.12 12.12 -25.22
C ALA A 294 -27.90 11.52 -25.97
N ALA A 295 -27.23 12.37 -26.72
CA ALA A 295 -25.95 11.97 -27.31
C ALA A 295 -24.86 11.97 -26.22
N VAL A 296 -23.92 11.03 -26.29
CA VAL A 296 -22.73 11.02 -25.45
C VAL A 296 -21.69 11.95 -26.05
N VAL A 297 -21.09 12.80 -25.24
CA VAL A 297 -20.02 13.75 -25.62
C VAL A 297 -18.80 13.44 -24.76
N PRO A 298 -17.69 12.93 -25.32
CA PRO A 298 -16.43 12.80 -24.55
C PRO A 298 -16.03 14.16 -23.98
N ALA A 299 -15.56 14.21 -22.73
CA ALA A 299 -15.26 15.47 -22.05
C ALA A 299 -14.21 16.30 -22.82
N ASN A 300 -13.22 15.64 -23.43
CA ASN A 300 -12.22 16.28 -24.30
C ASN A 300 -12.77 16.90 -25.58
N LYS A 301 -14.05 16.70 -25.90
CA LYS A 301 -14.75 17.33 -27.03
C LYS A 301 -15.71 18.45 -26.59
N GLY A 302 -15.96 18.58 -25.29
CA GLY A 302 -16.97 19.51 -24.76
C GLY A 302 -16.70 20.95 -25.11
N ILE A 303 -15.48 21.46 -24.87
CA ILE A 303 -15.11 22.84 -25.17
C ILE A 303 -15.11 23.11 -26.68
N GLY A 304 -14.64 22.18 -27.51
CA GLY A 304 -14.67 22.29 -28.95
C GLY A 304 -16.09 22.33 -29.50
N LEU A 305 -17.01 21.56 -28.92
CA LEU A 305 -18.43 21.57 -29.27
C LEU A 305 -19.05 22.95 -28.95
N ALA A 306 -18.78 23.49 -27.77
CA ALA A 306 -19.24 24.83 -27.39
C ALA A 306 -18.73 25.92 -28.38
N SER A 307 -17.43 25.89 -28.65
CA SER A 307 -16.79 26.81 -29.60
C SER A 307 -17.40 26.74 -31.02
N THR A 308 -17.66 25.51 -31.50
CA THR A 308 -18.25 25.29 -32.84
C THR A 308 -19.60 25.99 -33.00
N TYR A 309 -20.37 26.11 -31.92
CA TYR A 309 -21.70 26.74 -31.95
C TYR A 309 -21.75 28.10 -31.23
N GLY A 310 -20.61 28.72 -30.93
CA GLY A 310 -20.54 30.03 -30.28
C GLY A 310 -21.15 30.04 -28.86
N ALA A 311 -21.20 28.90 -28.20
CA ALA A 311 -21.72 28.78 -26.83
C ALA A 311 -20.63 29.02 -25.77
N THR A 312 -21.01 29.61 -24.64
CA THR A 312 -20.12 29.85 -23.52
C THR A 312 -20.41 28.84 -22.42
N PRO A 313 -19.48 27.90 -22.12
CA PRO A 313 -19.62 26.97 -20.98
C PRO A 313 -19.58 27.73 -19.65
N THR A 314 -20.45 27.33 -18.72
CA THR A 314 -20.51 27.86 -17.36
C THR A 314 -20.38 26.72 -16.34
N TYR A 315 -19.65 26.96 -15.27
CA TYR A 315 -19.53 26.01 -14.18
C TYR A 315 -20.63 26.22 -13.14
N SER A 316 -21.35 25.16 -12.82
CA SER A 316 -22.35 25.17 -11.75
C SER A 316 -21.70 24.78 -10.42
N GLU A 317 -21.49 25.73 -9.52
CA GLU A 317 -20.92 25.47 -8.18
C GLU A 317 -21.74 24.41 -7.41
N LYS A 318 -23.06 24.51 -7.45
CA LYS A 318 -23.97 23.59 -6.78
C LYS A 318 -23.86 22.15 -7.29
N MET A 319 -23.69 21.99 -8.62
CA MET A 319 -23.64 20.65 -9.22
C MET A 319 -22.21 20.12 -9.34
N GLY A 320 -21.21 21.00 -9.28
CA GLY A 320 -19.81 20.64 -9.47
C GLY A 320 -19.51 20.20 -10.89
N GLU A 321 -20.19 20.76 -11.89
CA GLU A 321 -20.06 20.40 -13.31
C GLU A 321 -20.23 21.59 -14.24
N ILE A 322 -19.77 21.43 -15.47
CA ILE A 322 -19.87 22.44 -16.51
C ILE A 322 -21.08 22.17 -17.41
N THR A 323 -21.73 23.24 -17.86
CA THR A 323 -22.89 23.17 -18.76
C THR A 323 -22.90 24.32 -19.76
N PHE A 324 -23.51 24.11 -20.92
CA PHE A 324 -23.81 25.13 -21.88
C PHE A 324 -25.02 24.75 -22.74
N THR A 325 -25.59 25.79 -23.39
CA THR A 325 -26.72 25.62 -24.31
C THR A 325 -26.29 26.14 -25.68
N TYR A 326 -26.69 25.43 -26.73
CA TYR A 326 -26.43 25.86 -28.11
C TYR A 326 -27.59 25.50 -29.03
N GLN A 327 -27.57 26.07 -30.23
CA GLN A 327 -28.54 25.79 -31.29
C GLN A 327 -27.85 25.13 -32.48
N LYS A 328 -28.51 24.09 -33.01
CA LYS A 328 -28.08 23.39 -34.21
C LYS A 328 -29.21 23.32 -35.21
N THR A 329 -28.97 23.90 -36.41
CA THR A 329 -29.91 23.89 -37.53
C THR A 329 -29.62 22.72 -38.45
N TYR A 330 -30.69 22.09 -38.93
CA TYR A 330 -30.67 20.97 -39.87
C TYR A 330 -31.51 21.35 -41.08
N ASN A 331 -30.88 21.38 -42.26
CA ASN A 331 -31.47 21.77 -43.49
C ASN A 331 -31.40 20.65 -44.54
N GLU A 332 -32.47 20.46 -45.30
CA GLU A 332 -32.50 19.57 -46.47
C GLU A 332 -33.62 20.02 -47.41
N GLY A 333 -33.26 20.48 -48.61
CA GLY A 333 -34.21 21.12 -49.56
C GLY A 333 -34.90 22.35 -48.93
N THR A 334 -36.23 22.33 -48.90
CA THR A 334 -37.04 23.38 -48.29
C THR A 334 -37.34 23.15 -46.81
N ALA A 335 -36.99 21.98 -46.28
CA ALA A 335 -37.21 21.64 -44.87
C ALA A 335 -36.06 22.18 -44.00
N SER A 336 -36.40 22.88 -42.95
CA SER A 336 -35.43 23.39 -41.97
C SER A 336 -35.99 23.32 -40.55
N CYS A 337 -35.17 22.83 -39.60
CA CYS A 337 -35.49 22.94 -38.19
C CYS A 337 -34.25 23.27 -37.35
N THR A 338 -34.47 23.94 -36.22
CA THR A 338 -33.43 24.26 -35.26
C THR A 338 -33.72 23.58 -33.94
N ALA A 339 -32.76 22.77 -33.46
CA ALA A 339 -32.78 22.16 -32.16
C ALA A 339 -31.99 23.00 -31.15
N THR A 340 -32.63 23.36 -30.04
CA THR A 340 -31.93 23.88 -28.85
C THR A 340 -31.43 22.69 -28.06
N ARG A 341 -30.15 22.68 -27.71
CA ARG A 341 -29.47 21.57 -27.06
C ARG A 341 -28.77 22.05 -25.80
N VAL A 342 -28.74 21.18 -24.77
CA VAL A 342 -28.10 21.44 -23.49
C VAL A 342 -27.10 20.34 -23.24
N VAL A 343 -25.89 20.74 -22.89
CA VAL A 343 -24.77 19.82 -22.58
C VAL A 343 -24.40 19.94 -21.09
N TRP A 344 -24.15 18.82 -20.46
CA TRP A 344 -23.50 18.73 -19.15
C TRP A 344 -22.33 17.75 -19.25
N TYR A 345 -21.19 18.08 -18.62
CA TYR A 345 -20.03 17.21 -18.53
C TYR A 345 -19.09 17.64 -17.39
N GLN A 346 -18.11 16.79 -17.05
CA GLN A 346 -17.09 17.10 -16.06
C GLN A 346 -15.79 17.51 -16.75
N ASN A 347 -15.23 18.66 -16.35
CA ASN A 347 -13.94 19.19 -16.76
C ASN A 347 -12.92 19.07 -15.59
N SER A 348 -11.70 19.60 -15.77
CA SER A 348 -10.65 19.62 -14.74
C SER A 348 -11.13 20.16 -13.39
N ARG A 349 -11.91 21.26 -13.37
CA ARG A 349 -12.47 21.82 -12.13
C ARG A 349 -13.46 20.85 -11.45
N ALA A 350 -14.28 20.16 -12.23
CA ALA A 350 -15.20 19.17 -11.71
C ALA A 350 -14.47 17.96 -11.10
N TYR A 351 -13.37 17.52 -11.72
CA TYR A 351 -12.51 16.46 -11.16
C TYR A 351 -11.85 16.90 -9.84
N LEU A 352 -11.35 18.15 -9.76
CA LEU A 352 -10.76 18.68 -8.52
C LEU A 352 -11.79 18.71 -7.38
N ALA A 353 -13.02 19.13 -7.63
CA ALA A 353 -14.08 19.11 -6.61
C ALA A 353 -14.34 17.68 -6.07
N ARG A 354 -14.16 16.66 -6.90
CA ARG A 354 -14.24 15.25 -6.46
C ARG A 354 -12.98 14.78 -5.75
N MET A 355 -11.81 15.32 -6.13
CA MET A 355 -10.57 15.08 -5.37
C MET A 355 -10.62 15.69 -3.96
N GLU A 356 -11.31 16.81 -3.77
CA GLU A 356 -11.57 17.34 -2.44
C GLU A 356 -12.38 16.36 -1.57
N LEU A 357 -13.34 15.63 -2.17
CA LEU A 357 -14.04 14.54 -1.47
C LEU A 357 -13.10 13.36 -1.17
N VAL A 358 -12.20 13.01 -2.10
CA VAL A 358 -11.18 11.99 -1.87
C VAL A 358 -10.31 12.36 -0.67
N ALA A 359 -9.84 13.60 -0.57
CA ALA A 359 -9.05 14.07 0.57
C ALA A 359 -9.87 14.14 1.86
N LYS A 360 -11.09 14.69 1.81
CA LYS A 360 -12.00 14.85 2.95
C LYS A 360 -12.32 13.52 3.64
N TYR A 361 -12.60 12.50 2.85
CA TYR A 361 -12.97 11.17 3.34
C TYR A 361 -11.81 10.18 3.36
N LYS A 362 -10.60 10.60 2.97
CA LYS A 362 -9.39 9.76 2.87
C LYS A 362 -9.59 8.53 1.97
N LEU A 363 -10.29 8.70 0.86
CA LEU A 363 -10.60 7.63 -0.09
C LEU A 363 -9.35 7.15 -0.84
N ALA A 364 -9.43 6.00 -1.52
CA ALA A 364 -8.37 5.49 -2.38
C ALA A 364 -8.05 6.44 -3.55
N GLY A 365 -9.08 7.02 -4.17
CA GLY A 365 -8.95 7.93 -5.29
C GLY A 365 -10.18 7.98 -6.18
N LEU A 366 -9.96 8.38 -7.43
CA LEU A 366 -10.96 8.43 -8.51
C LEU A 366 -10.87 7.18 -9.38
N THR A 367 -12.02 6.67 -9.83
CA THR A 367 -12.11 5.64 -10.88
C THR A 367 -12.86 6.19 -12.09
N GLN A 368 -12.23 6.19 -13.27
CA GLN A 368 -12.74 6.89 -14.45
C GLN A 368 -13.35 5.95 -15.49
N TRP A 369 -14.58 6.25 -15.90
CA TRP A 369 -15.22 5.65 -17.07
C TRP A 369 -15.25 6.64 -18.25
N THR A 370 -14.42 6.54 -19.33
CA THR A 370 -13.29 5.65 -19.50
C THR A 370 -12.01 6.49 -19.61
N LEU A 371 -10.86 5.87 -19.29
CA LEU A 371 -9.57 6.55 -19.41
C LEU A 371 -9.31 7.05 -20.83
N GLY A 372 -8.79 8.30 -20.95
CA GLY A 372 -8.46 8.96 -22.21
C GLY A 372 -9.62 9.76 -22.83
N GLN A 373 -10.71 9.98 -22.07
CA GLN A 373 -11.82 10.85 -22.53
C GLN A 373 -11.88 12.19 -21.78
N GLU A 374 -11.09 12.38 -20.75
CA GLU A 374 -10.98 13.63 -19.98
C GLU A 374 -10.42 14.78 -20.83
N ASP A 375 -10.70 16.03 -20.43
CA ASP A 375 -10.11 17.20 -21.07
C ASP A 375 -8.60 17.33 -20.79
N ALA A 376 -7.90 18.12 -21.60
CA ALA A 376 -6.45 18.24 -21.57
C ALA A 376 -5.91 18.78 -20.25
N GLU A 377 -6.69 19.58 -19.52
CA GLU A 377 -6.30 20.21 -18.25
C GLU A 377 -6.51 19.30 -17.05
N THR A 378 -7.28 18.23 -17.20
CA THR A 378 -7.68 17.35 -16.08
C THR A 378 -6.47 16.65 -15.43
N MET A 379 -5.63 15.99 -16.21
CA MET A 379 -4.51 15.23 -15.64
C MET A 379 -3.40 16.12 -15.06
N PRO A 380 -3.01 17.26 -15.67
CA PRO A 380 -2.13 18.23 -15.03
C PRO A 380 -2.68 18.72 -13.67
N ALA A 381 -3.95 19.13 -13.62
CA ALA A 381 -4.58 19.61 -12.39
C ALA A 381 -4.65 18.53 -11.29
N LEU A 382 -5.02 17.30 -11.66
CA LEU A 382 -5.01 16.16 -10.73
C LEU A 382 -3.61 15.88 -10.19
N ARG A 383 -2.57 15.96 -11.01
CA ARG A 383 -1.18 15.71 -10.59
C ARG A 383 -0.73 16.72 -9.55
N GLU A 384 -0.99 18.01 -9.75
CA GLU A 384 -0.64 19.05 -8.77
C GLU A 384 -1.43 18.86 -7.46
N TYR A 385 -2.71 18.57 -7.53
CA TYR A 385 -3.49 18.27 -6.34
C TYR A 385 -2.98 17.00 -5.63
N ALA A 386 -2.66 15.95 -6.38
CA ALA A 386 -2.13 14.69 -5.84
C ALA A 386 -0.76 14.87 -5.15
N LYS A 387 0.08 15.80 -5.65
CA LYS A 387 1.32 16.20 -4.96
C LYS A 387 1.01 16.89 -3.62
N SER A 388 0.02 17.79 -3.59
CA SER A 388 -0.34 18.53 -2.37
C SER A 388 -0.86 17.63 -1.24
N ILE A 389 -1.54 16.53 -1.59
CA ILE A 389 -2.05 15.53 -0.62
C ILE A 389 -1.17 14.26 -0.53
N SER A 390 0.01 14.29 -1.11
CA SER A 390 0.93 13.15 -1.05
C SER A 390 1.39 12.90 0.38
N PRO A 391 1.47 11.64 0.83
CA PRO A 391 1.89 11.33 2.19
C PRO A 391 3.33 11.77 2.44
N ASP A 392 3.60 12.22 3.65
CA ASP A 392 4.95 12.56 4.05
C ASP A 392 5.83 11.31 4.10
N VAL A 393 7.05 11.44 3.61
CA VAL A 393 8.09 10.42 3.73
C VAL A 393 8.66 10.48 5.16
N ILE A 394 8.67 9.33 5.82
CA ILE A 394 9.25 9.19 7.16
C ILE A 394 10.62 8.53 7.05
N ILE A 395 11.61 9.14 7.67
CA ILE A 395 12.97 8.60 7.84
C ILE A 395 13.08 8.10 9.27
N ALA A 396 13.48 6.82 9.43
CA ALA A 396 13.59 6.19 10.73
C ALA A 396 15.03 5.73 10.99
N SER A 397 15.50 5.90 12.23
CA SER A 397 16.78 5.37 12.70
C SER A 397 16.62 4.78 14.08
N LEU A 398 17.44 3.75 14.40
CA LEU A 398 17.48 3.09 15.69
C LEU A 398 18.90 3.18 16.27
N ALA A 399 18.98 3.50 17.55
CA ALA A 399 20.23 3.56 18.30
C ALA A 399 20.07 2.91 19.67
N SER A 400 21.18 2.47 20.26
CA SER A 400 21.25 1.97 21.63
C SER A 400 22.36 2.68 22.39
N ASN A 401 22.20 2.78 23.69
CA ASN A 401 23.28 3.27 24.58
C ASN A 401 24.42 2.24 24.74
N LYS A 402 24.19 0.97 24.37
CA LYS A 402 25.18 -0.13 24.44
C LYS A 402 24.98 -1.07 23.23
N SER A 403 26.05 -1.54 22.62
CA SER A 403 26.06 -2.62 21.61
C SER A 403 26.28 -4.00 22.24
N GLU A 404 26.82 -4.05 23.46
CA GLU A 404 27.07 -5.26 24.22
C GLU A 404 26.53 -5.10 25.64
N ASN A 405 25.84 -6.11 26.12
CA ASN A 405 25.29 -6.16 27.47
C ASN A 405 25.76 -7.42 28.21
N SER A 406 25.74 -7.38 29.55
CA SER A 406 25.67 -8.59 30.33
C SER A 406 24.21 -9.09 30.40
N TYR A 407 24.05 -10.38 30.57
CA TYR A 407 22.73 -10.98 30.79
C TYR A 407 21.97 -10.26 31.91
N ALA A 408 20.68 -10.01 31.70
CA ALA A 408 19.79 -9.26 32.61
C ALA A 408 20.05 -7.73 32.72
N ASP A 409 21.09 -7.21 32.10
CA ASP A 409 21.27 -5.75 32.04
C ASP A 409 20.24 -5.09 31.11
N LYS A 410 19.84 -3.87 31.46
CA LYS A 410 18.99 -3.05 30.61
C LYS A 410 19.78 -2.34 29.51
N SER A 411 19.27 -2.40 28.29
CA SER A 411 19.66 -1.52 27.18
C SER A 411 18.58 -0.46 26.97
N ARG A 412 18.97 0.81 26.91
CA ARG A 412 18.08 1.86 26.43
C ARG A 412 18.17 1.94 24.92
N ILE A 413 17.05 1.70 24.28
CA ILE A 413 16.87 1.74 22.83
C ILE A 413 16.10 3.01 22.48
N SER A 414 16.61 3.81 21.56
CA SER A 414 15.97 5.04 21.08
C SER A 414 15.76 4.95 19.57
N ALA A 415 14.55 5.16 19.11
CA ALA A 415 14.22 5.27 17.70
C ALA A 415 13.83 6.72 17.38
N LEU A 416 14.50 7.32 16.40
CA LEU A 416 14.21 8.66 15.91
C LEU A 416 13.46 8.56 14.57
N PHE A 417 12.32 9.23 14.49
CA PHE A 417 11.52 9.36 13.29
C PHE A 417 11.41 10.83 12.90
N THR A 418 11.78 11.14 11.67
CA THR A 418 11.71 12.51 11.10
C THR A 418 10.99 12.49 9.77
N LEU A 419 10.44 13.61 9.37
CA LEU A 419 10.02 13.86 8.00
C LEU A 419 11.26 14.01 7.09
N SER A 420 11.09 13.94 5.78
CA SER A 420 12.17 14.14 4.80
C SER A 420 12.84 15.51 4.94
N ASP A 421 12.12 16.54 5.38
CA ASP A 421 12.63 17.87 5.67
C ASP A 421 13.29 18.02 7.07
N LYS A 422 13.55 16.89 7.75
CA LYS A 422 14.19 16.79 9.07
C LYS A 422 13.33 17.28 10.26
N ARG A 423 12.09 17.71 10.04
CA ARG A 423 11.18 18.00 11.16
C ARG A 423 10.84 16.72 11.93
N PRO A 424 10.65 16.78 13.26
CA PRO A 424 10.24 15.62 14.05
C PRO A 424 8.90 15.04 13.58
N ALA A 425 8.81 13.72 13.45
CA ALA A 425 7.56 13.03 13.19
C ALA A 425 6.88 12.64 14.51
N ALA A 426 6.22 13.60 15.16
CA ALA A 426 5.55 13.42 16.44
C ALA A 426 4.25 12.62 16.32
N GLY A 427 3.88 11.89 17.39
CA GLY A 427 2.61 11.18 17.51
C GLY A 427 2.47 9.93 16.63
N LEU A 428 3.59 9.37 16.12
CA LEU A 428 3.57 8.12 15.36
C LEU A 428 3.45 6.91 16.29
N PRO A 429 2.56 5.96 16.01
CA PRO A 429 2.60 4.65 16.66
C PRO A 429 3.81 3.87 16.15
N ILE A 430 4.64 3.39 17.07
CA ILE A 430 5.86 2.65 16.75
C ILE A 430 5.79 1.27 17.37
N SER A 431 6.15 0.25 16.61
CA SER A 431 6.46 -1.08 17.09
C SER A 431 7.97 -1.29 17.11
N ILE A 432 8.51 -1.82 18.23
CA ILE A 432 9.85 -2.36 18.25
C ILE A 432 9.75 -3.88 18.07
N GLU A 433 10.55 -4.41 17.16
CA GLU A 433 10.59 -5.81 16.77
C GLU A 433 11.99 -6.36 17.00
N ALA A 434 12.06 -7.64 17.37
CA ALA A 434 13.30 -8.35 17.59
C ALA A 434 13.29 -9.71 16.93
N ARG A 435 14.48 -10.19 16.52
CA ARG A 435 14.73 -11.59 16.13
C ARG A 435 16.11 -12.03 16.61
N GLY A 436 16.24 -13.30 16.98
CA GLY A 436 17.55 -13.91 17.19
C GLY A 436 18.33 -14.00 15.88
N GLU A 437 19.67 -14.11 15.95
CA GLU A 437 20.49 -14.31 14.75
C GLU A 437 20.25 -15.69 14.10
N ASP A 438 19.71 -16.65 14.86
CA ASP A 438 19.27 -17.97 14.43
C ASP A 438 17.80 -18.03 13.99
N GLU A 439 17.09 -16.90 13.99
CA GLU A 439 15.67 -16.80 13.61
C GLU A 439 15.50 -15.98 12.32
N VAL A 440 14.46 -16.30 11.55
CA VAL A 440 14.11 -15.57 10.31
C VAL A 440 13.03 -14.53 10.58
N GLU A 441 12.08 -14.87 11.44
CA GLU A 441 10.89 -14.04 11.65
C GLU A 441 11.09 -12.99 12.74
N TRP A 442 10.56 -11.79 12.46
CA TRP A 442 10.52 -10.69 13.40
C TRP A 442 9.34 -10.84 14.35
N LYS A 443 9.60 -10.67 15.64
CA LYS A 443 8.58 -10.68 16.69
C LYS A 443 8.46 -9.30 17.30
N LYS A 444 7.26 -8.77 17.38
CA LYS A 444 6.98 -7.53 18.09
C LYS A 444 7.22 -7.73 19.59
N ILE A 445 8.06 -6.91 20.18
CA ILE A 445 8.45 -6.97 21.59
C ILE A 445 8.02 -5.73 22.39
N GLY A 446 7.51 -4.69 21.73
CA GLY A 446 7.00 -3.51 22.40
C GLY A 446 6.35 -2.51 21.45
N GLU A 447 5.68 -1.55 22.05
CA GLU A 447 5.05 -0.41 21.36
C GLU A 447 5.40 0.89 22.08
N ALA A 448 5.38 1.99 21.34
CA ALA A 448 5.49 3.34 21.87
C ALA A 448 4.84 4.33 20.90
N THR A 449 4.74 5.58 21.32
CA THR A 449 4.36 6.70 20.44
C THR A 449 5.51 7.70 20.44
N THR A 450 5.87 8.23 19.27
CA THR A 450 6.94 9.24 19.20
C THR A 450 6.54 10.51 19.94
N SER A 451 7.50 11.05 20.70
CA SER A 451 7.39 12.33 21.41
C SER A 451 7.29 13.51 20.43
N VAL A 452 7.15 14.72 20.96
CA VAL A 452 7.20 15.97 20.16
C VAL A 452 8.54 16.17 19.43
N THR A 453 9.60 15.48 19.87
CA THR A 453 10.92 15.47 19.21
C THR A 453 11.09 14.33 18.21
N GLY A 454 10.05 13.55 17.96
CA GLY A 454 10.08 12.40 17.05
C GLY A 454 10.75 11.14 17.61
N VAL A 455 11.00 11.07 18.92
CA VAL A 455 11.72 9.97 19.58
C VAL A 455 10.74 9.03 20.28
N ALA A 456 10.97 7.72 20.13
CA ALA A 456 10.37 6.66 20.93
C ALA A 456 11.49 5.89 21.66
N GLU A 457 11.28 5.51 22.92
CA GLU A 457 12.30 4.87 23.74
C GLU A 457 11.76 3.64 24.46
N TRP A 458 12.66 2.66 24.68
CA TRP A 458 12.39 1.44 25.41
C TRP A 458 13.60 1.07 26.29
N ASP A 459 13.35 0.58 27.49
CA ASP A 459 14.34 -0.11 28.30
C ASP A 459 14.13 -1.62 28.15
N LEU A 460 15.02 -2.28 27.41
CA LEU A 460 14.91 -3.71 27.10
C LEU A 460 15.92 -4.54 27.90
N ILE A 461 15.48 -5.69 28.38
CA ILE A 461 16.34 -6.74 28.92
C ILE A 461 16.38 -7.87 27.90
N LEU A 462 17.58 -8.14 27.35
CA LEU A 462 17.76 -9.16 26.33
C LEU A 462 18.46 -10.37 26.95
N GLY A 463 17.89 -11.57 26.71
CA GLY A 463 18.44 -12.83 27.21
C GLY A 463 19.45 -13.48 26.27
N ARG A 464 19.65 -12.93 25.06
CA ARG A 464 20.56 -13.43 24.04
C ARG A 464 20.86 -12.36 22.99
N ASN A 465 21.77 -12.64 22.06
CA ASN A 465 22.01 -11.79 20.90
C ASN A 465 20.71 -11.58 20.11
N MET A 466 20.33 -10.34 19.91
CA MET A 466 19.09 -9.97 19.21
C MET A 466 19.36 -8.87 18.21
N ARG A 467 18.81 -9.02 16.99
CA ARG A 467 18.65 -7.92 16.06
C ARG A 467 17.35 -7.19 16.38
N LEU A 468 17.40 -5.87 16.41
CA LEU A 468 16.28 -5.00 16.69
C LEU A 468 16.02 -4.09 15.48
N ARG A 469 14.77 -3.76 15.26
CA ARG A 469 14.33 -2.67 14.37
C ARG A 469 13.08 -2.02 14.93
N ALA A 470 12.86 -0.76 14.57
CA ALA A 470 11.63 -0.03 14.90
C ALA A 470 10.86 0.28 13.62
N SER A 471 9.54 0.11 13.64
CA SER A 471 8.69 0.36 12.48
C SER A 471 7.46 1.19 12.86
N SER A 472 7.01 2.04 11.91
CA SER A 472 5.73 2.73 11.96
C SER A 472 4.87 2.30 10.79
N PRO A 473 3.60 1.95 11.00
CA PRO A 473 2.68 1.68 9.90
C PRO A 473 2.41 2.97 9.10
N GLY A 474 2.06 2.82 7.82
CA GLY A 474 1.60 3.94 7.02
C GLY A 474 0.22 4.43 7.44
N SER A 475 -0.07 5.68 7.11
CA SER A 475 -1.40 6.30 7.22
C SER A 475 -1.76 7.04 5.94
N TRP A 476 -2.91 7.73 5.93
CA TRP A 476 -3.23 8.63 4.83
C TRP A 476 -2.18 9.74 4.69
N GLU A 477 -1.71 10.29 5.78
CA GLU A 477 -0.81 11.45 5.80
C GLU A 477 0.67 11.08 5.71
N ARG A 478 1.04 9.82 5.98
CA ARG A 478 2.44 9.40 6.15
C ARG A 478 2.70 8.01 5.59
N LEU A 479 3.86 7.83 4.96
CA LEU A 479 4.30 6.51 4.52
C LEU A 479 4.75 5.66 5.72
N SER A 480 4.66 4.34 5.57
CA SER A 480 5.28 3.42 6.53
C SER A 480 6.80 3.61 6.54
N ALA A 481 7.42 3.44 7.68
CA ALA A 481 8.86 3.53 7.82
C ALA A 481 9.39 2.41 8.71
N THR A 482 10.58 1.92 8.39
CA THR A 482 11.33 0.96 9.21
C THR A 482 12.76 1.48 9.35
N SER A 483 13.29 1.42 10.57
CA SER A 483 14.66 1.84 10.88
C SER A 483 15.70 0.87 10.29
N ASN A 484 16.98 1.24 10.42
CA ASN A 484 18.08 0.29 10.31
C ASN A 484 17.91 -0.85 11.32
N GLU A 485 18.44 -2.02 10.99
CA GLU A 485 18.63 -3.13 11.93
C GLU A 485 19.84 -2.85 12.84
N MET A 486 19.75 -3.23 14.11
CA MET A 486 20.82 -3.08 15.08
C MET A 486 20.96 -4.38 15.88
N LEU A 487 22.18 -4.90 15.96
CA LEU A 487 22.51 -6.05 16.78
C LEU A 487 22.90 -5.58 18.21
N ILE A 488 22.29 -6.17 19.22
CA ILE A 488 22.75 -6.11 20.61
C ILE A 488 23.20 -7.49 21.02
N SER A 489 24.46 -7.59 21.40
CA SER A 489 25.09 -8.83 21.83
C SER A 489 25.03 -8.97 23.34
N VAL A 490 24.85 -10.21 23.83
CA VAL A 490 24.70 -10.50 25.27
C VAL A 490 25.81 -11.45 25.71
N LYS A 491 26.54 -11.04 26.77
CA LYS A 491 27.52 -11.86 27.50
C LYS A 491 26.85 -12.60 28.63
N PRO A 492 27.12 -13.89 28.84
CA PRO A 492 26.60 -14.61 29.99
C PRO A 492 27.19 -14.05 31.31
N LEU A 493 26.43 -14.19 32.40
CA LEU A 493 26.99 -14.04 33.76
C LEU A 493 27.73 -15.33 34.10
N LEU A 494 28.87 -15.23 34.75
CA LEU A 494 29.66 -16.37 35.22
C LEU A 494 29.89 -16.21 36.70
N GLU A 495 29.57 -17.23 37.46
CA GLU A 495 29.90 -17.40 38.86
C GLU A 495 30.74 -18.69 38.98
N ILE A 496 31.93 -18.59 39.57
CA ILE A 496 32.89 -19.69 39.65
C ILE A 496 33.06 -20.09 41.10
N ASP A 497 32.90 -21.36 41.37
CA ASP A 497 33.23 -21.99 42.67
C ASP A 497 34.38 -22.98 42.47
N ALA A 498 35.50 -22.68 43.09
CA ALA A 498 36.71 -23.47 42.99
C ALA A 498 37.41 -23.55 44.37
N PRO A 499 38.03 -24.66 44.69
CA PRO A 499 38.75 -24.79 45.93
C PRO A 499 39.97 -23.86 45.96
N THR A 500 40.23 -23.23 47.10
CA THR A 500 41.44 -22.43 47.31
C THR A 500 42.72 -23.26 47.45
N VAL A 501 42.56 -24.54 47.89
CA VAL A 501 43.65 -25.51 48.07
C VAL A 501 43.23 -26.88 47.57
N ALA A 502 44.14 -27.57 46.84
CA ALA A 502 43.95 -28.96 46.40
C ALA A 502 45.22 -29.77 46.62
N LYS A 503 45.10 -31.10 46.64
CA LYS A 503 46.22 -32.04 46.86
C LYS A 503 46.85 -32.43 45.52
N ALA A 504 48.19 -32.40 45.45
CA ALA A 504 48.92 -32.77 44.24
C ALA A 504 48.57 -34.20 43.75
N GLY A 505 48.27 -34.36 42.50
CA GLY A 505 47.87 -35.63 41.87
C GLY A 505 46.46 -36.11 42.18
N VAL A 506 45.68 -35.34 42.96
CA VAL A 506 44.28 -35.65 43.27
C VAL A 506 43.36 -34.72 42.47
N GLN A 507 42.32 -35.29 41.91
CA GLN A 507 41.31 -34.55 41.17
C GLN A 507 40.51 -33.62 42.10
N PHE A 508 40.24 -32.38 41.62
CA PHE A 508 39.42 -31.42 42.34
C PHE A 508 38.41 -30.75 41.37
N PRO A 509 37.21 -30.40 41.88
CA PRO A 509 36.16 -29.81 41.05
C PRO A 509 36.34 -28.29 40.91
N ILE A 510 36.00 -27.78 39.73
CA ILE A 510 35.73 -26.36 39.47
C ILE A 510 34.32 -26.29 38.90
N SER A 511 33.42 -25.68 39.64
CA SER A 511 32.02 -25.52 39.24
C SER A 511 31.83 -24.11 38.64
N VAL A 512 31.14 -24.05 37.49
CA VAL A 512 30.82 -22.81 36.82
C VAL A 512 29.31 -22.73 36.66
N LYS A 513 28.70 -21.75 37.30
CA LYS A 513 27.30 -21.40 37.08
C LYS A 513 27.26 -20.25 36.04
N ALA A 514 26.70 -20.51 34.89
CA ALA A 514 26.51 -19.53 33.85
C ALA A 514 25.02 -19.18 33.69
N VAL A 515 24.71 -17.92 33.32
CA VAL A 515 23.35 -17.51 33.01
C VAL A 515 23.38 -16.65 31.73
N PRO A 516 22.76 -17.12 30.64
CA PRO A 516 22.22 -18.48 30.44
C PRO A 516 23.33 -19.53 30.37
N ASN A 517 23.00 -20.75 30.76
CA ASN A 517 23.93 -21.84 30.83
C ASN A 517 23.84 -22.70 29.56
N GLU A 518 24.49 -22.27 28.50
CA GLU A 518 24.51 -22.93 27.19
C GLU A 518 25.84 -22.71 26.46
N GLY A 519 26.17 -23.60 25.53
CA GLY A 519 27.33 -23.44 24.64
C GLY A 519 28.57 -24.19 25.12
N ILE A 520 29.74 -23.69 24.75
CA ILE A 520 31.06 -24.32 25.00
C ILE A 520 31.77 -23.53 26.07
N PHE A 521 32.26 -24.27 27.10
CA PHE A 521 33.04 -23.74 28.21
C PHE A 521 34.44 -24.35 28.15
N ASN A 522 35.49 -23.53 28.19
CA ASN A 522 36.88 -23.93 28.23
C ASN A 522 37.47 -23.55 29.59
N LEU A 523 38.13 -24.49 30.23
CA LEU A 523 38.98 -24.23 31.38
C LEU A 523 40.42 -24.04 30.90
N GLU A 524 41.01 -22.89 31.20
CA GLU A 524 42.40 -22.59 30.87
C GLU A 524 43.23 -22.43 32.15
N GLU A 525 44.45 -22.93 32.10
CA GLU A 525 45.48 -22.75 33.10
C GLU A 525 46.63 -21.88 32.57
N PHE A 526 47.15 -21.00 33.42
CA PHE A 526 48.31 -20.15 33.03
C PHE A 526 49.62 -20.93 33.27
N VAL A 527 50.21 -21.43 32.16
CA VAL A 527 51.42 -22.27 32.19
C VAL A 527 52.53 -21.63 31.36
N LYS A 528 53.73 -21.48 31.97
CA LYS A 528 54.90 -20.90 31.28
C LYS A 528 54.66 -19.57 30.54
N GLY A 529 53.89 -18.67 31.18
CA GLY A 529 53.63 -17.36 30.64
C GLY A 529 52.49 -17.29 29.59
N LYS A 530 51.74 -18.39 29.40
CA LYS A 530 50.63 -18.48 28.42
C LYS A 530 49.42 -19.18 29.03
N TRP A 531 48.23 -18.74 28.63
CA TRP A 531 46.98 -19.46 28.90
C TRP A 531 46.90 -20.67 27.99
N THR A 532 46.65 -21.83 28.57
CA THR A 532 46.54 -23.10 27.88
C THR A 532 45.22 -23.76 28.25
N GLN A 533 44.42 -24.13 27.29
CA GLN A 533 43.20 -24.89 27.51
C GLN A 533 43.54 -26.30 28.04
N ILE A 534 43.00 -26.66 29.18
CA ILE A 534 43.25 -27.95 29.83
C ILE A 534 41.99 -28.83 29.86
N ASP A 535 40.80 -28.22 29.70
CA ASP A 535 39.54 -28.98 29.63
C ASP A 535 38.47 -28.20 28.88
N GLN A 536 37.46 -28.90 28.34
CA GLN A 536 36.33 -28.32 27.63
C GLN A 536 35.04 -29.10 27.93
N VAL A 537 33.97 -28.35 28.18
CA VAL A 537 32.62 -28.90 28.32
C VAL A 537 31.70 -28.22 27.32
N THR A 538 30.94 -29.03 26.56
CA THR A 538 29.90 -28.54 25.65
C THR A 538 28.53 -28.93 26.20
N LEU A 539 27.67 -27.96 26.41
CA LEU A 539 26.29 -28.16 26.82
C LEU A 539 25.35 -28.22 25.63
N GLY A 540 24.70 -29.36 25.42
CA GLY A 540 23.63 -29.51 24.41
C GLY A 540 22.26 -29.08 24.94
N VAL A 541 22.08 -29.08 26.27
CA VAL A 541 20.88 -28.62 26.97
C VAL A 541 21.29 -27.82 28.20
N PRO A 542 20.53 -26.80 28.60
CA PRO A 542 20.81 -26.01 29.78
C PRO A 542 20.83 -26.90 31.02
N THR A 543 21.89 -26.81 31.82
CA THR A 543 22.05 -27.44 33.13
C THR A 543 22.22 -26.36 34.19
N GLU A 544 22.16 -26.74 35.49
CA GLU A 544 22.32 -25.74 36.55
C GLU A 544 23.77 -25.23 36.66
N SER A 545 24.77 -26.09 36.36
CA SER A 545 26.19 -25.74 36.41
C SER A 545 27.02 -26.63 35.47
N VAL A 546 28.18 -26.12 35.07
CA VAL A 546 29.25 -26.86 34.35
C VAL A 546 30.27 -27.29 35.39
N LEU A 547 30.66 -28.56 35.39
CA LEU A 547 31.66 -29.10 36.29
C LEU A 547 32.90 -29.54 35.51
N PHE A 548 34.04 -28.94 35.85
CA PHE A 548 35.35 -29.37 35.41
C PHE A 548 36.00 -30.18 36.56
N ASN A 549 36.48 -31.37 36.26
CA ASN A 549 37.25 -32.17 37.19
C ASN A 549 38.70 -32.17 36.74
N THR A 550 39.53 -31.33 37.35
CA THR A 550 40.94 -31.15 36.94
C THR A 550 41.90 -31.68 37.99
N THR A 551 43.15 -31.89 37.60
CA THR A 551 44.24 -32.36 38.51
C THR A 551 45.54 -31.65 38.15
N SER A 552 46.41 -31.39 39.12
CA SER A 552 47.78 -30.93 38.89
C SER A 552 48.75 -31.70 39.79
N THR A 553 49.87 -32.15 39.25
CA THR A 553 50.95 -32.79 40.00
C THR A 553 52.02 -31.76 40.45
N ALA A 554 52.09 -30.61 39.81
CA ALA A 554 53.02 -29.54 40.16
C ALA A 554 52.51 -28.81 41.41
N ARG A 555 53.37 -28.68 42.44
CA ARG A 555 53.08 -27.95 43.65
C ARG A 555 53.27 -26.44 43.46
N GLY A 556 52.42 -25.62 44.12
CA GLY A 556 52.48 -24.16 44.04
C GLY A 556 51.15 -23.52 43.69
N PHE A 557 51.17 -22.24 43.37
CA PHE A 557 49.98 -21.50 42.96
C PHE A 557 49.72 -21.66 41.48
N HIS A 558 48.53 -22.15 41.12
CA HIS A 558 48.05 -22.36 39.77
C HIS A 558 46.93 -21.36 39.48
N LYS A 559 47.04 -20.63 38.38
CA LYS A 559 46.02 -19.67 37.96
C LYS A 559 45.17 -20.28 36.87
N TYR A 560 43.88 -20.10 36.99
CA TYR A 560 42.86 -20.60 36.07
C TYR A 560 41.93 -19.47 35.62
N ARG A 561 41.29 -19.67 34.48
CA ARG A 561 40.16 -18.87 34.02
C ARG A 561 39.20 -19.73 33.20
N ILE A 562 37.95 -19.24 33.07
CA ILE A 562 36.91 -19.85 32.24
C ILE A 562 36.67 -18.97 31.04
N ILE A 563 36.59 -19.56 29.85
CA ILE A 563 36.18 -18.89 28.61
C ILE A 563 34.93 -19.55 28.08
N THR A 564 33.87 -18.76 27.84
CA THR A 564 32.72 -19.22 27.04
C THR A 564 32.95 -18.85 25.58
N ALA A 565 32.79 -19.80 24.67
CA ALA A 565 32.91 -19.55 23.25
C ALA A 565 31.71 -18.70 22.72
N PRO A 566 31.95 -17.78 21.77
CA PRO A 566 30.84 -17.05 21.15
C PRO A 566 29.99 -17.97 20.28
N SER A 567 28.69 -17.66 20.21
CA SER A 567 27.70 -18.36 19.40
C SER A 567 26.77 -17.35 18.71
N THR A 568 25.82 -17.83 17.89
CA THR A 568 24.74 -16.99 17.37
C THR A 568 23.86 -16.43 18.48
N ARG A 569 23.83 -17.07 19.64
CA ARG A 569 22.95 -16.72 20.76
C ARG A 569 23.62 -15.84 21.81
N LEU A 570 24.92 -16.02 22.06
CA LEU A 570 25.66 -15.33 23.11
C LEU A 570 27.02 -14.87 22.61
N LEU A 571 27.47 -13.74 23.11
CA LEU A 571 28.86 -13.29 22.96
C LEU A 571 29.74 -14.08 23.94
N GLY A 572 30.95 -14.43 23.51
CA GLY A 572 31.91 -15.08 24.40
C GLY A 572 32.32 -14.20 25.58
N LYS A 573 32.64 -14.82 26.70
CA LYS A 573 33.11 -14.13 27.90
C LYS A 573 34.33 -14.81 28.49
N VAL A 574 35.29 -14.04 28.95
CA VAL A 574 36.43 -14.49 29.77
C VAL A 574 36.11 -14.13 31.23
N SER A 575 36.23 -15.09 32.13
CA SER A 575 36.05 -14.88 33.57
C SER A 575 37.22 -14.05 34.15
N GLU A 576 37.07 -13.64 35.38
CA GLU A 576 38.20 -13.25 36.21
C GLU A 576 39.13 -14.46 36.47
N GLU A 577 40.42 -14.19 36.73
CA GLU A 577 41.41 -15.19 37.11
C GLU A 577 41.13 -15.65 38.54
N PHE A 578 41.26 -16.94 38.78
CA PHE A 578 41.23 -17.50 40.13
C PHE A 578 42.44 -18.43 40.37
N THR A 579 42.79 -18.60 41.60
CA THR A 579 44.02 -19.29 41.96
C THR A 579 43.73 -20.45 42.93
N VAL A 580 44.34 -21.61 42.64
CA VAL A 580 44.29 -22.82 43.51
C VAL A 580 45.72 -23.14 43.98
N LEU A 581 45.93 -23.29 45.26
CA LEU A 581 47.19 -23.72 45.81
C LEU A 581 47.26 -25.27 45.84
N ILE A 582 48.19 -25.84 45.08
CA ILE A 582 48.44 -27.29 45.02
C ILE A 582 49.51 -27.65 46.07
N ARG A 583 49.14 -28.50 47.04
CA ARG A 583 50.02 -28.89 48.15
C ARG A 583 50.43 -30.37 48.08
#